data_0d76a506aa1a8d381ab16135dd147717
#
_entry.id   0d76a506aa1a8d381ab16135dd147717
#
_cell.length_a   1.000
_cell.length_b   1.000
_cell.length_c   1.000
_cell.angle_alpha   90.00
_cell.angle_beta   90.00
_cell.angle_gamma   90.00
#
_symmetry.space_group_name_H-M   'P 1'
#
loop_
_entity.id
_entity.type
_entity.pdbx_description
1 polymer ?
#
loop_
_entity_poly.entity_id
_entity_poly.type
_entity_poly.pdbx_seq_one_letter_code
_entity_poly.pdbx_strand_id
1 'polypeptide(L)'
;MKARFAILLATAALALCALASVAPRALAADTPDPVAEAKLFRDYFTNKFPKVKLEDFVNGPYSMNEDMHKQWLEKEEFPPYQFALDAGKEMFEKPFKNGKTYADCFPDGGSGIRQNYPYFDEKEGKVVTLELAMNRCREANGEAPYSYVKDDMASLTAYMAFTSRGKPFDIKIPNDPRALEAYQDGKRYFYTRRGQLNFSCAGCHVQSPGERLRAEVLAPALGILNAMPIYRSEWSGMGTISRRLTTCNSQTRAVPLAPQSDEYRNLEYYLSYLSNGLPISGPGARP
;
A
#
# COMPACT_ATOMS: atom_id res chain seq x y z
N MET A 1 64.58 -56.80 8.09
CA MET A 1 63.31 -56.32 7.46
C MET A 1 62.18 -56.09 8.48
N LYS A 2 62.41 -55.31 9.58
CA LYS A 2 61.37 -55.03 10.61
C LYS A 2 61.40 -53.61 11.12
N ALA A 3 61.95 -52.62 10.40
CA ALA A 3 62.11 -51.26 10.88
C ALA A 3 61.50 -50.18 9.91
N ARG A 4 60.71 -50.55 8.91
CA ARG A 4 60.10 -49.54 7.94
C ARG A 4 58.58 -49.42 7.98
N PHE A 5 57.90 -50.14 8.90
CA PHE A 5 56.44 -50.14 8.97
C PHE A 5 55.87 -49.26 10.07
N ALA A 6 56.73 -48.71 10.94
CA ALA A 6 56.24 -47.93 12.11
C ALA A 6 56.15 -46.40 11.87
N ILE A 7 56.65 -45.89 10.74
CA ILE A 7 56.69 -44.42 10.49
C ILE A 7 55.49 -43.90 9.64
N LEU A 8 54.77 -44.80 8.99
CA LEU A 8 53.61 -44.41 8.11
C LEU A 8 52.28 -44.33 8.82
N LEU A 9 52.20 -44.73 10.09
CA LEU A 9 50.92 -44.61 10.88
C LEU A 9 50.86 -43.38 11.78
N ALA A 10 51.91 -42.60 11.97
CA ALA A 10 51.95 -41.43 12.80
C ALA A 10 51.57 -40.12 12.05
N THR A 11 51.59 -40.11 10.73
CA THR A 11 51.27 -38.91 9.93
C THR A 11 49.81 -38.81 9.50
N ALA A 12 49.04 -39.90 9.62
CA ALA A 12 47.59 -39.89 9.26
C ALA A 12 46.70 -39.36 10.41
N ALA A 13 47.18 -39.31 11.65
CA ALA A 13 46.39 -38.89 12.79
C ALA A 13 46.37 -37.37 13.03
N LEU A 14 47.31 -36.62 12.44
CA LEU A 14 47.40 -35.14 12.60
C LEU A 14 46.64 -34.36 11.52
N ALA A 15 46.19 -35.00 10.44
CA ALA A 15 45.45 -34.31 9.38
C ALA A 15 43.93 -34.27 9.61
N LEU A 16 43.38 -34.98 10.63
CA LEU A 16 41.92 -35.02 10.89
C LEU A 16 41.45 -34.01 11.94
N CYS A 17 42.33 -33.28 12.62
CA CYS A 17 41.92 -32.31 13.64
C CYS A 17 41.79 -30.85 13.14
N ALA A 18 42.08 -30.56 11.87
CA ALA A 18 42.03 -29.20 11.32
C ALA A 18 40.72 -28.86 10.59
N LEU A 19 39.72 -29.75 10.58
CA LEU A 19 38.40 -29.53 9.96
C LEU A 19 37.31 -29.15 10.98
N ALA A 20 37.71 -28.79 12.19
CA ALA A 20 36.78 -28.36 13.23
C ALA A 20 36.52 -26.85 13.16
N SER A 21 35.25 -26.52 12.92
CA SER A 21 34.60 -25.25 13.21
C SER A 21 34.77 -24.07 12.23
N VAL A 22 34.37 -24.24 10.98
CA VAL A 22 33.65 -23.16 10.34
C VAL A 22 32.16 -23.37 10.69
N ALA A 23 31.78 -22.99 11.89
CA ALA A 23 30.37 -22.83 12.19
C ALA A 23 29.79 -21.83 11.15
N PRO A 24 28.70 -22.15 10.46
CA PRO A 24 28.05 -21.17 9.61
C PRO A 24 27.69 -19.99 10.53
N ARG A 25 28.36 -18.89 10.30
CA ARG A 25 27.98 -17.62 10.93
C ARG A 25 26.57 -17.37 10.42
N ALA A 26 25.56 -17.68 11.24
CA ALA A 26 24.20 -17.26 10.97
C ALA A 26 24.30 -15.75 10.73
N LEU A 27 24.10 -15.31 9.49
CA LEU A 27 23.90 -13.91 9.20
C LEU A 27 22.71 -13.53 10.08
N ALA A 28 22.96 -12.76 11.13
CA ALA A 28 21.89 -12.14 11.89
C ALA A 28 21.00 -11.47 10.84
N ALA A 29 19.77 -11.94 10.71
CA ALA A 29 18.80 -11.26 9.85
C ALA A 29 18.72 -9.83 10.38
N ASP A 30 19.16 -8.87 9.56
CA ASP A 30 19.07 -7.46 9.94
C ASP A 30 17.64 -7.20 10.41
N THR A 31 17.51 -6.67 11.62
CA THR A 31 16.21 -6.28 12.16
C THR A 31 15.58 -5.31 11.17
N PRO A 32 14.36 -5.57 10.69
CA PRO A 32 13.72 -4.66 9.73
C PRO A 32 13.67 -3.24 10.28
N ASP A 33 14.18 -2.29 9.52
CA ASP A 33 14.11 -0.85 9.84
C ASP A 33 13.20 -0.15 8.82
N PRO A 34 11.90 0.01 9.13
CA PRO A 34 10.96 0.68 8.25
C PRO A 34 11.33 2.11 7.91
N VAL A 35 12.01 2.84 8.82
CA VAL A 35 12.43 4.23 8.60
C VAL A 35 13.54 4.30 7.55
N ALA A 36 14.57 3.47 7.71
CA ALA A 36 15.64 3.37 6.72
C ALA A 36 15.11 2.88 5.38
N GLU A 37 14.19 1.92 5.38
CA GLU A 37 13.56 1.41 4.15
C GLU A 37 12.75 2.50 3.42
N ALA A 38 11.91 3.27 4.13
CA ALA A 38 11.13 4.36 3.54
C ALA A 38 12.05 5.43 2.92
N LYS A 39 13.19 5.73 3.58
CA LYS A 39 14.20 6.64 3.03
C LYS A 39 14.81 6.09 1.75
N LEU A 40 15.28 4.85 1.76
CA LEU A 40 15.86 4.20 0.57
C LEU A 40 14.86 4.13 -0.60
N PHE A 41 13.60 3.85 -0.29
CA PHE A 41 12.53 3.80 -1.29
C PHE A 41 12.30 5.17 -1.94
N ARG A 42 12.28 6.22 -1.15
CA ARG A 42 12.16 7.61 -1.61
C ARG A 42 13.38 8.01 -2.46
N ASP A 43 14.58 7.76 -1.96
CA ASP A 43 15.84 8.04 -2.66
C ASP A 43 15.89 7.32 -4.03
N TYR A 44 15.41 6.06 -4.09
CA TYR A 44 15.32 5.33 -5.34
C TYR A 44 14.48 6.05 -6.39
N PHE A 45 13.29 6.52 -6.04
CA PHE A 45 12.40 7.21 -7.00
C PHE A 45 12.91 8.58 -7.39
N THR A 46 13.41 9.37 -6.45
CA THR A 46 13.97 10.71 -6.75
C THR A 46 15.23 10.63 -7.61
N ASN A 47 16.07 9.61 -7.42
CA ASN A 47 17.24 9.36 -8.26
C ASN A 47 16.86 8.84 -9.66
N LYS A 48 15.84 7.97 -9.73
CA LYS A 48 15.36 7.42 -11.01
C LYS A 48 14.65 8.46 -11.86
N PHE A 49 13.96 9.41 -11.25
CA PHE A 49 13.18 10.47 -11.89
C PHE A 49 13.59 11.87 -11.38
N PRO A 50 14.81 12.34 -11.67
CA PRO A 50 15.36 13.56 -11.06
C PRO A 50 14.64 14.85 -11.50
N LYS A 51 13.79 14.80 -12.52
CA LYS A 51 12.97 15.94 -12.96
C LYS A 51 11.61 16.00 -12.23
N VAL A 52 11.22 14.94 -11.53
CA VAL A 52 9.96 14.89 -10.79
C VAL A 52 10.22 15.36 -9.37
N LYS A 53 9.50 16.38 -8.92
CA LYS A 53 9.57 16.82 -7.53
C LYS A 53 8.97 15.75 -6.62
N LEU A 54 9.46 15.70 -5.39
CA LEU A 54 9.02 14.67 -4.43
C LEU A 54 7.50 14.69 -4.22
N GLU A 55 6.92 15.87 -4.06
CA GLU A 55 5.49 16.06 -3.87
C GLU A 55 4.64 15.65 -5.09
N ASP A 56 5.21 15.67 -6.29
CA ASP A 56 4.49 15.36 -7.53
C ASP A 56 4.30 13.86 -7.76
N PHE A 57 5.02 12.99 -7.03
CA PHE A 57 4.81 11.54 -7.13
C PHE A 57 3.37 11.11 -6.80
N VAL A 58 2.64 11.89 -6.01
CA VAL A 58 1.21 11.64 -5.71
C VAL A 58 0.32 11.75 -6.95
N ASN A 59 0.79 12.40 -8.01
CA ASN A 59 0.07 12.52 -9.30
C ASN A 59 0.13 11.20 -10.11
N GLY A 60 0.90 10.21 -9.64
CA GLY A 60 0.96 8.88 -10.24
C GLY A 60 1.50 8.92 -11.69
N PRO A 61 0.78 8.37 -12.70
CA PRO A 61 1.27 8.35 -14.07
C PRO A 61 1.44 9.73 -14.68
N TYR A 62 0.74 10.74 -14.17
CA TYR A 62 0.83 12.12 -14.67
C TYR A 62 2.16 12.78 -14.30
N SER A 63 2.82 12.37 -13.21
CA SER A 63 4.17 12.83 -12.89
C SER A 63 5.23 12.30 -13.87
N MET A 64 4.90 11.26 -14.64
CA MET A 64 5.81 10.61 -15.60
C MET A 64 5.63 11.13 -17.05
N ASN A 65 4.58 11.90 -17.34
CA ASN A 65 4.25 12.34 -18.69
C ASN A 65 3.57 13.72 -18.65
N GLU A 66 4.25 14.74 -19.21
CA GLU A 66 3.79 16.13 -19.18
C GLU A 66 2.48 16.35 -19.96
N ASP A 67 2.29 15.69 -21.11
CA ASP A 67 1.07 15.85 -21.91
C ASP A 67 -0.14 15.25 -21.20
N MET A 68 0.04 14.07 -20.59
CA MET A 68 -1.01 13.49 -19.76
C MET A 68 -1.31 14.35 -18.53
N HIS A 69 -0.30 15.01 -17.95
CA HIS A 69 -0.47 15.91 -16.82
C HIS A 69 -1.31 17.13 -17.21
N LYS A 70 -1.03 17.76 -18.34
CA LYS A 70 -1.82 18.89 -18.86
C LYS A 70 -3.29 18.50 -19.09
N GLN A 71 -3.52 17.38 -19.79
CA GLN A 71 -4.87 16.88 -20.03
C GLN A 71 -5.62 16.52 -18.72
N TRP A 72 -4.89 16.07 -17.71
CA TRP A 72 -5.48 15.81 -16.40
C TRP A 72 -5.87 17.10 -15.68
N LEU A 73 -5.04 18.14 -15.70
CA LEU A 73 -5.37 19.45 -15.12
C LEU A 73 -6.64 20.04 -15.74
N GLU A 74 -6.82 19.95 -17.05
CA GLU A 74 -8.04 20.36 -17.74
C GLU A 74 -9.27 19.58 -17.23
N LYS A 75 -9.13 18.27 -16.98
CA LYS A 75 -10.21 17.44 -16.42
C LYS A 75 -10.51 17.75 -14.95
N GLU A 76 -9.53 18.23 -14.18
CA GLU A 76 -9.73 18.61 -12.77
C GLU A 76 -10.52 19.92 -12.61
N GLU A 77 -10.73 20.72 -13.68
CA GLU A 77 -11.67 21.86 -13.67
C GLU A 77 -13.13 21.38 -13.49
N PHE A 78 -13.48 20.22 -14.08
CA PHE A 78 -14.77 19.54 -13.91
C PHE A 78 -14.50 18.05 -13.66
N PRO A 79 -14.10 17.69 -12.43
CA PRO A 79 -13.57 16.36 -12.17
C PRO A 79 -14.66 15.29 -12.31
N PRO A 80 -14.37 14.17 -13.00
CA PRO A 80 -15.36 13.12 -13.24
C PRO A 80 -15.85 12.42 -11.96
N TYR A 81 -15.18 12.68 -10.84
CA TYR A 81 -15.56 12.16 -9.52
C TYR A 81 -16.46 13.11 -8.72
N GLN A 82 -16.86 14.27 -9.26
CA GLN A 82 -17.64 15.26 -8.51
C GLN A 82 -18.96 14.67 -7.98
N PHE A 83 -19.69 13.95 -8.82
CA PHE A 83 -20.95 13.33 -8.37
C PHE A 83 -20.75 12.31 -7.24
N ALA A 84 -19.65 11.56 -7.28
CA ALA A 84 -19.34 10.62 -6.21
C ALA A 84 -18.95 11.34 -4.91
N LEU A 85 -18.27 12.47 -5.04
CA LEU A 85 -17.91 13.33 -3.90
C LEU A 85 -19.16 13.90 -3.23
N ASP A 86 -20.11 14.43 -4.01
CA ASP A 86 -21.37 15.00 -3.53
C ASP A 86 -22.23 13.91 -2.85
N ALA A 87 -22.36 12.75 -3.48
CA ALA A 87 -23.03 11.59 -2.89
C ALA A 87 -22.36 11.13 -1.59
N GLY A 88 -21.04 11.09 -1.57
CA GLY A 88 -20.26 10.72 -0.38
C GLY A 88 -20.48 11.70 0.78
N LYS A 89 -20.59 12.99 0.50
CA LYS A 89 -20.93 14.02 1.48
C LYS A 89 -22.33 13.78 2.06
N GLU A 90 -23.33 13.60 1.19
CA GLU A 90 -24.70 13.31 1.61
C GLU A 90 -24.77 12.07 2.51
N MET A 91 -24.07 10.99 2.10
CA MET A 91 -23.99 9.76 2.87
C MET A 91 -23.33 9.96 4.24
N PHE A 92 -22.29 10.79 4.30
CA PHE A 92 -21.55 11.07 5.53
C PHE A 92 -22.40 11.85 6.54
N GLU A 93 -23.19 12.81 6.07
CA GLU A 93 -24.04 13.70 6.87
C GLU A 93 -25.38 13.04 7.26
N LYS A 94 -25.81 12.00 6.52
CA LYS A 94 -27.07 11.31 6.76
C LYS A 94 -27.06 10.53 8.06
N PRO A 95 -28.03 10.78 8.97
CA PRO A 95 -28.15 10.02 10.21
C PRO A 95 -28.44 8.53 9.97
N PHE A 96 -27.82 7.67 10.76
CA PHE A 96 -28.18 6.27 10.92
C PHE A 96 -29.57 6.15 11.59
N LYS A 97 -30.14 4.93 11.63
CA LYS A 97 -31.45 4.68 12.28
C LYS A 97 -31.51 5.10 13.75
N ASN A 98 -30.37 5.12 14.43
CA ASN A 98 -30.26 5.54 15.83
C ASN A 98 -30.00 7.05 16.02
N GLY A 99 -30.02 7.85 14.95
CA GLY A 99 -29.79 9.29 14.95
C GLY A 99 -28.34 9.76 14.97
N LYS A 100 -27.35 8.82 15.10
CA LYS A 100 -25.93 9.14 14.98
C LYS A 100 -25.51 9.23 13.53
N THR A 101 -24.34 9.80 13.28
CA THR A 101 -23.73 9.93 11.95
C THR A 101 -22.32 9.34 11.93
N TYR A 102 -21.65 9.35 10.79
CA TYR A 102 -20.24 8.98 10.73
C TYR A 102 -19.36 9.88 11.60
N ALA A 103 -19.71 11.16 11.77
CA ALA A 103 -18.98 12.08 12.64
C ALA A 103 -18.88 11.60 14.10
N ASP A 104 -19.86 10.84 14.57
CA ASP A 104 -19.86 10.27 15.93
C ASP A 104 -18.91 9.07 16.11
N CYS A 105 -18.44 8.47 15.01
CA CYS A 105 -17.58 7.29 15.04
C CYS A 105 -16.09 7.60 14.96
N PHE A 106 -15.74 8.78 14.47
CA PHE A 106 -14.36 9.10 14.14
C PHE A 106 -13.83 10.28 14.96
N PRO A 107 -12.52 10.33 15.23
CA PRO A 107 -11.91 11.52 15.81
C PRO A 107 -12.14 12.74 14.90
N ASP A 108 -12.14 13.93 15.49
CA ASP A 108 -12.32 15.20 14.77
C ASP A 108 -13.61 15.25 13.91
N GLY A 109 -14.64 14.51 14.31
CA GLY A 109 -15.87 14.42 13.54
C GLY A 109 -15.71 13.76 12.16
N GLY A 110 -14.67 12.97 11.96
CA GLY A 110 -14.38 12.26 10.70
C GLY A 110 -13.84 13.13 9.56
N SER A 111 -13.62 14.42 9.80
CA SER A 111 -13.09 15.34 8.80
C SER A 111 -11.57 15.43 8.88
N GLY A 112 -10.90 15.29 7.75
CA GLY A 112 -9.46 15.44 7.69
C GLY A 112 -8.68 14.39 8.45
N ILE A 113 -9.09 13.12 8.38
CA ILE A 113 -8.50 11.98 9.09
C ILE A 113 -7.87 10.92 8.17
N ARG A 114 -8.09 10.99 6.84
CA ARG A 114 -7.61 9.97 5.88
C ARG A 114 -6.10 9.75 5.97
N GLN A 115 -5.33 10.77 6.27
CA GLN A 115 -3.87 10.70 6.38
C GLN A 115 -3.38 9.80 7.52
N ASN A 116 -4.24 9.47 8.48
CA ASN A 116 -3.93 8.60 9.62
C ASN A 116 -4.32 7.13 9.36
N TYR A 117 -4.83 6.83 8.17
CA TYR A 117 -5.27 5.49 7.77
C TYR A 117 -4.41 4.93 6.63
N PRO A 118 -4.12 3.62 6.65
CA PRO A 118 -4.50 2.66 7.68
C PRO A 118 -3.65 2.82 8.96
N TYR A 119 -4.16 2.34 10.08
CA TYR A 119 -3.41 2.25 11.33
C TYR A 119 -3.38 0.82 11.86
N PHE A 120 -2.42 0.51 12.73
CA PHE A 120 -2.38 -0.76 13.42
C PHE A 120 -3.13 -0.66 14.75
N ASP A 121 -4.15 -1.50 14.92
CA ASP A 121 -4.90 -1.60 16.17
C ASP A 121 -4.19 -2.60 17.11
N GLU A 122 -3.55 -2.08 18.16
CA GLU A 122 -2.79 -2.87 19.12
C GLU A 122 -3.70 -3.81 19.96
N LYS A 123 -4.98 -3.48 20.12
CA LYS A 123 -5.93 -4.33 20.85
C LYS A 123 -6.33 -5.54 20.02
N GLU A 124 -6.64 -5.32 18.76
CA GLU A 124 -7.03 -6.38 17.83
C GLU A 124 -5.83 -7.09 17.20
N GLY A 125 -4.64 -6.49 17.24
CA GLY A 125 -3.43 -7.02 16.62
C GLY A 125 -3.48 -7.04 15.10
N LYS A 126 -4.16 -6.06 14.47
CA LYS A 126 -4.32 -6.02 13.02
C LYS A 126 -4.44 -4.61 12.45
N VAL A 127 -4.19 -4.50 11.16
CA VAL A 127 -4.33 -3.25 10.40
C VAL A 127 -5.81 -2.93 10.18
N VAL A 128 -6.18 -1.68 10.41
CA VAL A 128 -7.52 -1.12 10.17
C VAL A 128 -7.43 -0.06 9.08
N THR A 129 -8.08 -0.31 7.94
CA THR A 129 -8.22 0.65 6.85
C THR A 129 -9.37 1.62 7.11
N LEU A 130 -9.43 2.73 6.38
CA LEU A 130 -10.54 3.67 6.49
C LEU A 130 -11.86 3.02 6.12
N GLU A 131 -11.89 2.21 5.04
CA GLU A 131 -13.08 1.50 4.60
C GLU A 131 -13.57 0.48 5.65
N LEU A 132 -12.64 -0.23 6.30
CA LEU A 132 -12.99 -1.14 7.40
C LEU A 132 -13.59 -0.38 8.58
N ALA A 133 -13.00 0.75 8.97
CA ALA A 133 -13.49 1.58 10.05
C ALA A 133 -14.88 2.16 9.73
N MET A 134 -15.15 2.57 8.48
CA MET A 134 -16.47 3.01 8.05
C MET A 134 -17.54 1.93 8.17
N ASN A 135 -17.24 0.70 7.76
CA ASN A 135 -18.20 -0.40 7.91
C ASN A 135 -18.42 -0.78 9.38
N ARG A 136 -17.37 -0.76 10.20
CA ARG A 136 -17.52 -0.94 11.65
C ARG A 136 -18.43 0.12 12.30
N CYS A 137 -18.29 1.37 11.85
CA CYS A 137 -19.20 2.45 12.29
C CYS A 137 -20.66 2.13 11.91
N ARG A 138 -20.93 1.69 10.68
CA ARG A 138 -22.25 1.28 10.23
C ARG A 138 -22.84 0.17 11.09
N GLU A 139 -22.08 -0.93 11.23
CA GLU A 139 -22.51 -2.10 12.00
C GLU A 139 -22.79 -1.77 13.48
N ALA A 140 -21.93 -0.95 14.09
CA ALA A 140 -22.12 -0.46 15.46
C ALA A 140 -23.37 0.40 15.63
N ASN A 141 -23.89 0.98 14.55
CA ASN A 141 -25.10 1.80 14.53
C ASN A 141 -26.31 1.10 13.88
N GLY A 142 -26.25 -0.23 13.72
CA GLY A 142 -27.36 -1.06 13.23
C GLY A 142 -27.61 -0.97 11.73
N GLU A 143 -26.62 -0.53 10.95
CA GLU A 143 -26.67 -0.46 9.50
C GLU A 143 -25.91 -1.62 8.86
N ALA A 144 -26.37 -2.09 7.70
CA ALA A 144 -25.65 -3.09 6.92
C ALA A 144 -24.33 -2.51 6.38
N PRO A 145 -23.24 -3.29 6.36
CA PRO A 145 -21.98 -2.85 5.79
C PRO A 145 -22.10 -2.64 4.28
N TYR A 146 -21.35 -1.67 3.74
CA TYR A 146 -21.19 -1.49 2.31
C TYR A 146 -20.20 -2.49 1.73
N SER A 147 -20.41 -2.87 0.48
CA SER A 147 -19.44 -3.65 -0.27
C SER A 147 -18.15 -2.83 -0.50
N TYR A 148 -17.01 -3.37 -0.12
CA TYR A 148 -15.71 -2.71 -0.25
C TYR A 148 -15.28 -2.41 -1.69
N VAL A 149 -15.96 -2.95 -2.70
CA VAL A 149 -15.60 -2.77 -4.11
C VAL A 149 -16.69 -2.04 -4.92
N LYS A 150 -17.72 -1.51 -4.24
CA LYS A 150 -18.86 -0.84 -4.87
C LYS A 150 -18.85 0.67 -4.64
N ASP A 151 -19.71 1.34 -5.36
CA ASP A 151 -19.72 2.80 -5.49
C ASP A 151 -20.07 3.53 -4.18
N ASP A 152 -20.94 2.96 -3.32
CA ASP A 152 -21.29 3.57 -2.03
C ASP A 152 -20.04 3.74 -1.15
N MET A 153 -19.25 2.66 -0.99
CA MET A 153 -18.00 2.73 -0.24
C MET A 153 -17.02 3.70 -0.90
N ALA A 154 -16.92 3.67 -2.23
CA ALA A 154 -16.01 4.54 -2.95
C ALA A 154 -16.39 6.03 -2.83
N SER A 155 -17.69 6.36 -2.89
CA SER A 155 -18.20 7.73 -2.73
C SER A 155 -17.94 8.26 -1.33
N LEU A 156 -18.26 7.48 -0.30
CA LEU A 156 -18.01 7.86 1.09
C LEU A 156 -16.51 8.04 1.36
N THR A 157 -15.66 7.12 0.86
CA THR A 157 -14.20 7.25 0.98
C THR A 157 -13.69 8.48 0.22
N ALA A 158 -14.30 8.83 -0.94
CA ALA A 158 -13.93 10.00 -1.72
C ALA A 158 -14.16 11.30 -0.92
N TYR A 159 -15.29 11.42 -0.27
CA TYR A 159 -15.56 12.58 0.57
C TYR A 159 -14.59 12.69 1.74
N MET A 160 -14.35 11.60 2.48
CA MET A 160 -13.42 11.61 3.61
C MET A 160 -11.96 11.87 3.17
N ALA A 161 -11.55 11.37 2.01
CA ALA A 161 -10.24 11.69 1.43
C ALA A 161 -10.14 13.17 1.02
N PHE A 162 -11.19 13.71 0.42
CA PHE A 162 -11.27 15.13 0.02
C PHE A 162 -11.07 16.07 1.22
N THR A 163 -11.68 15.78 2.36
CA THR A 163 -11.50 16.57 3.58
C THR A 163 -10.07 16.54 4.13
N SER A 164 -9.25 15.62 3.65
CA SER A 164 -7.83 15.47 4.03
C SER A 164 -6.85 15.98 2.96
N ARG A 165 -7.33 16.52 1.83
CA ARG A 165 -6.44 17.02 0.76
C ARG A 165 -5.39 17.98 1.31
N GLY A 166 -4.15 17.79 0.87
CA GLY A 166 -3.00 18.58 1.29
C GLY A 166 -2.37 18.15 2.62
N LYS A 167 -3.05 17.38 3.47
CA LYS A 167 -2.46 16.84 4.69
C LYS A 167 -1.48 15.72 4.35
N PRO A 168 -0.28 15.68 4.96
CA PRO A 168 0.69 14.62 4.70
C PRO A 168 0.22 13.29 5.32
N PHE A 169 0.47 12.16 4.65
CA PHE A 169 0.35 10.85 5.29
C PHE A 169 1.18 10.79 6.57
N ASP A 170 0.59 10.24 7.63
CA ASP A 170 1.19 10.11 8.96
C ASP A 170 0.93 8.72 9.57
N ILE A 171 1.30 7.69 8.84
CA ILE A 171 1.13 6.30 9.24
C ILE A 171 2.18 5.94 10.28
N LYS A 172 1.76 5.33 11.38
CA LYS A 172 2.64 4.91 12.47
C LYS A 172 2.79 3.39 12.50
N ILE A 173 4.01 2.94 12.78
CA ILE A 173 4.27 1.56 13.19
C ILE A 173 4.55 1.64 14.69
N PRO A 174 3.60 1.27 15.56
CA PRO A 174 3.79 1.29 17.01
C PRO A 174 4.86 0.28 17.43
N ASN A 175 5.35 0.41 18.66
CA ASN A 175 6.31 -0.54 19.23
C ASN A 175 5.63 -1.85 19.64
N ASP A 176 4.99 -2.50 18.68
CA ASP A 176 4.34 -3.80 18.79
C ASP A 176 4.94 -4.71 17.70
N PRO A 177 5.50 -5.86 18.07
CA PRO A 177 6.07 -6.80 17.08
C PRO A 177 5.07 -7.20 15.98
N ARG A 178 3.77 -7.28 16.29
CA ARG A 178 2.72 -7.62 15.33
C ARG A 178 2.52 -6.51 14.29
N ALA A 179 2.73 -5.24 14.67
CA ALA A 179 2.67 -4.12 13.74
C ALA A 179 3.83 -4.18 12.72
N LEU A 180 5.03 -4.50 13.20
CA LEU A 180 6.18 -4.70 12.34
C LEU A 180 6.00 -5.93 11.43
N GLU A 181 5.42 -7.01 11.95
CA GLU A 181 5.08 -8.19 11.15
C GLU A 181 4.05 -7.84 10.05
N ALA A 182 2.98 -7.11 10.38
CA ALA A 182 2.00 -6.65 9.40
C ALA A 182 2.65 -5.80 8.28
N TYR A 183 3.57 -4.91 8.63
CA TYR A 183 4.36 -4.14 7.66
C TYR A 183 5.19 -5.07 6.75
N GLN A 184 5.89 -6.05 7.33
CA GLN A 184 6.70 -7.01 6.58
C GLN A 184 5.86 -7.93 5.68
N ASP A 185 4.65 -8.30 6.12
CA ASP A 185 3.70 -9.07 5.32
C ASP A 185 3.24 -8.26 4.10
N GLY A 186 2.91 -6.98 4.30
CA GLY A 186 2.58 -6.08 3.21
C GLY A 186 3.73 -5.95 2.21
N LYS A 187 4.97 -5.83 2.70
CA LYS A 187 6.19 -5.84 1.88
C LYS A 187 6.32 -7.15 1.10
N ARG A 188 6.22 -8.30 1.76
CA ARG A 188 6.28 -9.61 1.10
C ARG A 188 5.24 -9.72 -0.01
N TYR A 189 4.00 -9.31 0.29
CA TYR A 189 2.94 -9.31 -0.70
C TYR A 189 3.27 -8.42 -1.90
N PHE A 190 3.82 -7.24 -1.69
CA PHE A 190 4.18 -6.28 -2.74
C PHE A 190 5.23 -6.82 -3.71
N TYR A 191 6.24 -7.52 -3.20
CA TYR A 191 7.37 -8.05 -4.01
C TYR A 191 7.12 -9.46 -4.54
N THR A 192 6.20 -10.22 -3.97
CA THR A 192 5.93 -11.60 -4.39
C THR A 192 5.24 -11.64 -5.75
N ARG A 193 5.81 -12.41 -6.67
CA ARG A 193 5.24 -12.68 -7.99
C ARG A 193 4.05 -13.63 -7.87
N ARG A 194 3.01 -13.40 -8.68
CA ARG A 194 1.78 -14.19 -8.66
C ARG A 194 1.07 -14.23 -9.99
N GLY A 195 0.07 -15.12 -10.07
CA GLY A 195 -0.74 -15.33 -11.25
C GLY A 195 -0.01 -16.03 -12.39
N GLN A 196 -0.74 -16.37 -13.43
CA GLN A 196 -0.19 -17.05 -14.61
C GLN A 196 0.84 -16.17 -15.35
N LEU A 197 0.72 -14.83 -15.24
CA LEU A 197 1.67 -13.90 -15.85
C LEU A 197 2.92 -13.68 -14.99
N ASN A 198 2.98 -14.25 -13.78
CA ASN A 198 4.12 -14.17 -12.88
C ASN A 198 4.59 -12.74 -12.61
N PHE A 199 3.66 -11.81 -12.35
CA PHE A 199 3.97 -10.41 -12.02
C PHE A 199 3.87 -10.16 -10.52
N SER A 200 4.66 -9.18 -10.05
CA SER A 200 4.52 -8.60 -8.72
C SER A 200 4.08 -7.13 -8.83
N CYS A 201 3.54 -6.57 -7.74
CA CYS A 201 3.25 -5.14 -7.69
C CYS A 201 4.52 -4.31 -7.97
N ALA A 202 5.65 -4.70 -7.37
CA ALA A 202 6.94 -4.04 -7.57
C ALA A 202 7.43 -4.10 -9.02
N GLY A 203 7.13 -5.18 -9.76
CA GLY A 203 7.51 -5.29 -11.17
C GLY A 203 6.94 -4.15 -12.02
N CYS A 204 5.67 -3.79 -11.78
CA CYS A 204 5.02 -2.68 -12.46
C CYS A 204 5.35 -1.33 -11.82
N HIS A 205 5.30 -1.22 -10.49
CA HIS A 205 5.28 0.06 -9.80
C HIS A 205 6.63 0.53 -9.25
N VAL A 206 7.68 -0.31 -9.28
CA VAL A 206 9.07 0.05 -8.92
C VAL A 206 10.00 -0.09 -10.11
N GLN A 207 9.92 -1.22 -10.82
CA GLN A 207 10.84 -1.49 -11.92
C GLN A 207 10.47 -0.71 -13.20
N SER A 208 9.17 -0.58 -13.50
CA SER A 208 8.65 -0.06 -14.78
C SER A 208 7.71 1.17 -14.68
N PRO A 209 7.81 2.08 -13.68
CA PRO A 209 7.02 3.32 -13.72
C PRO A 209 7.35 4.13 -14.97
N GLY A 210 6.32 4.75 -15.56
CA GLY A 210 6.43 5.52 -16.80
C GLY A 210 6.30 4.67 -18.08
N GLU A 211 6.52 3.36 -18.00
CA GLU A 211 6.31 2.45 -19.11
C GLU A 211 4.82 2.20 -19.36
N ARG A 212 4.49 1.81 -20.60
CA ARG A 212 3.12 1.46 -20.97
C ARG A 212 2.87 -0.03 -20.82
N LEU A 213 1.80 -0.35 -20.13
CA LEU A 213 1.22 -1.70 -20.13
C LEU A 213 -0.16 -1.62 -20.79
N ARG A 214 -0.28 -2.06 -22.03
CA ARG A 214 -1.46 -1.82 -22.90
C ARG A 214 -1.69 -0.31 -23.06
N ALA A 215 -2.89 0.17 -22.73
CA ALA A 215 -3.23 1.60 -22.82
C ALA A 215 -2.76 2.42 -21.62
N GLU A 216 -2.33 1.78 -20.53
CA GLU A 216 -2.02 2.47 -19.29
C GLU A 216 -0.54 2.79 -19.13
N VAL A 217 -0.24 3.96 -18.59
CA VAL A 217 1.09 4.32 -18.08
C VAL A 217 1.18 3.86 -16.62
N LEU A 218 2.23 3.11 -16.30
CA LEU A 218 2.42 2.57 -14.95
C LEU A 218 2.84 3.68 -13.99
N ALA A 219 2.08 3.82 -12.91
CA ALA A 219 2.37 4.78 -11.85
C ALA A 219 3.56 4.31 -10.99
N PRO A 220 4.37 5.24 -10.45
CA PRO A 220 5.35 4.91 -9.41
C PRO A 220 4.64 4.46 -8.14
N ALA A 221 5.28 3.55 -7.36
CA ALA A 221 4.72 3.10 -6.09
C ALA A 221 4.78 4.19 -5.01
N LEU A 222 5.75 5.08 -5.08
CA LEU A 222 5.81 6.25 -4.19
C LEU A 222 4.62 7.16 -4.48
N GLY A 223 3.80 7.45 -3.47
CA GLY A 223 2.60 8.27 -3.60
C GLY A 223 1.39 7.58 -4.23
N ILE A 224 1.45 6.27 -4.55
CA ILE A 224 0.40 5.57 -5.31
C ILE A 224 -0.96 5.57 -4.60
N LEU A 225 -0.98 5.56 -3.27
CA LEU A 225 -2.21 5.55 -2.48
C LEU A 225 -2.70 6.94 -2.07
N ASN A 226 -1.92 7.99 -2.30
CA ASN A 226 -2.26 9.35 -1.89
C ASN A 226 -3.47 9.91 -2.66
N ALA A 227 -3.70 9.45 -3.90
CA ALA A 227 -4.84 9.86 -4.72
C ALA A 227 -6.10 8.99 -4.55
N MET A 228 -6.03 7.95 -3.71
CA MET A 228 -7.17 7.05 -3.52
C MET A 228 -8.29 7.69 -2.68
N PRO A 229 -9.58 7.34 -2.98
CA PRO A 229 -10.07 6.52 -4.08
C PRO A 229 -9.92 7.21 -5.42
N ILE A 230 -9.98 6.46 -6.53
CA ILE A 230 -9.77 6.99 -7.87
C ILE A 230 -10.98 6.74 -8.77
N TYR A 231 -11.31 7.74 -9.60
CA TYR A 231 -12.14 7.55 -10.77
C TYR A 231 -11.31 6.93 -11.89
N ARG A 232 -11.86 5.94 -12.57
CA ARG A 232 -11.26 5.36 -13.76
C ARG A 232 -12.27 5.31 -14.90
N SER A 233 -11.81 5.73 -16.09
CA SER A 233 -12.63 5.66 -17.31
C SER A 233 -13.07 4.23 -17.62
N GLU A 234 -12.19 3.23 -17.41
CA GLU A 234 -12.47 1.81 -17.53
C GLU A 234 -13.68 1.35 -16.68
N TRP A 235 -13.88 1.95 -15.51
CA TRP A 235 -14.96 1.62 -14.59
C TRP A 235 -16.18 2.52 -14.76
N SER A 236 -16.03 3.63 -15.50
CA SER A 236 -17.02 4.70 -15.55
C SER A 236 -17.49 5.14 -14.16
N GLY A 237 -16.60 5.07 -13.16
CA GLY A 237 -16.95 5.33 -11.77
C GLY A 237 -15.74 5.32 -10.83
N MET A 238 -16.05 5.56 -9.54
CA MET A 238 -15.06 5.53 -8.48
C MET A 238 -14.68 4.10 -8.07
N GLY A 239 -13.45 3.95 -7.61
CA GLY A 239 -12.99 2.68 -7.06
C GLY A 239 -12.15 2.87 -5.81
N THR A 240 -12.45 2.05 -4.82
CA THR A 240 -11.68 1.90 -3.58
C THR A 240 -10.33 1.23 -3.85
N ILE A 241 -9.45 1.25 -2.84
CA ILE A 241 -8.20 0.46 -2.85
C ILE A 241 -8.53 -1.03 -3.03
N SER A 242 -9.54 -1.56 -2.34
CA SER A 242 -9.97 -2.95 -2.46
C SER A 242 -10.37 -3.31 -3.89
N ARG A 243 -11.15 -2.45 -4.59
CA ARG A 243 -11.50 -2.64 -6.01
C ARG A 243 -10.23 -2.66 -6.89
N ARG A 244 -9.29 -1.73 -6.64
CA ARG A 244 -8.05 -1.66 -7.43
C ARG A 244 -7.17 -2.90 -7.25
N LEU A 245 -7.00 -3.38 -6.01
CA LEU A 245 -6.22 -4.59 -5.72
C LEU A 245 -6.85 -5.83 -6.38
N THR A 246 -8.17 -5.97 -6.29
CA THR A 246 -8.91 -7.05 -6.97
C THR A 246 -8.66 -7.00 -8.48
N THR A 247 -8.79 -5.83 -9.10
CA THR A 247 -8.57 -5.66 -10.56
C THR A 247 -7.11 -5.99 -10.94
N CYS A 248 -6.12 -5.49 -10.20
CA CYS A 248 -4.71 -5.78 -10.49
C CYS A 248 -4.39 -7.28 -10.42
N ASN A 249 -4.89 -7.98 -9.40
CA ASN A 249 -4.69 -9.42 -9.29
C ASN A 249 -5.34 -10.17 -10.48
N SER A 250 -6.56 -9.82 -10.85
CA SER A 250 -7.24 -10.40 -12.02
C SER A 250 -6.47 -10.13 -13.32
N GLN A 251 -5.93 -8.93 -13.50
CA GLN A 251 -5.13 -8.56 -14.67
C GLN A 251 -3.83 -9.37 -14.80
N THR A 252 -3.24 -9.82 -13.68
CA THR A 252 -2.09 -10.73 -13.68
C THR A 252 -2.50 -12.20 -13.74
N ARG A 253 -3.80 -12.50 -13.91
CA ARG A 253 -4.38 -13.84 -13.87
C ARG A 253 -4.12 -14.58 -12.55
N ALA A 254 -4.04 -13.84 -11.46
CA ALA A 254 -4.10 -14.37 -10.10
C ALA A 254 -5.53 -14.36 -9.60
N VAL A 255 -5.88 -15.30 -8.72
CA VAL A 255 -7.14 -15.24 -7.99
C VAL A 255 -7.07 -14.09 -7.00
N PRO A 256 -7.98 -13.10 -7.08
CA PRO A 256 -8.00 -12.03 -6.09
C PRO A 256 -8.32 -12.59 -4.69
N LEU A 257 -7.71 -11.98 -3.68
CA LEU A 257 -8.08 -12.25 -2.30
C LEU A 257 -9.39 -11.52 -1.94
N ALA A 258 -10.00 -11.93 -0.83
CA ALA A 258 -11.17 -11.24 -0.30
C ALA A 258 -10.83 -9.77 0.00
N PRO A 259 -11.71 -8.82 -0.34
CA PRO A 259 -11.57 -7.44 0.10
C PRO A 259 -11.36 -7.37 1.60
N GLN A 260 -10.43 -6.53 2.06
CA GLN A 260 -10.07 -6.40 3.47
C GLN A 260 -9.47 -7.68 4.11
N SER A 261 -8.93 -8.63 3.31
CA SER A 261 -8.06 -9.68 3.85
C SER A 261 -6.84 -9.07 4.52
N ASP A 262 -6.18 -9.82 5.42
CA ASP A 262 -5.00 -9.35 6.12
C ASP A 262 -3.90 -8.91 5.13
N GLU A 263 -3.70 -9.67 4.06
CA GLU A 263 -2.71 -9.37 3.03
C GLU A 263 -2.99 -8.03 2.34
N TYR A 264 -4.26 -7.74 2.02
CA TYR A 264 -4.61 -6.48 1.36
C TYR A 264 -4.49 -5.29 2.32
N ARG A 265 -4.90 -5.45 3.60
CA ARG A 265 -4.74 -4.40 4.61
C ARG A 265 -3.26 -4.14 4.92
N ASN A 266 -2.46 -5.19 5.05
CA ASN A 266 -1.03 -5.10 5.31
C ASN A 266 -0.30 -4.47 4.11
N LEU A 267 -0.71 -4.78 2.87
CA LEU A 267 -0.19 -4.12 1.67
C LEU A 267 -0.50 -2.62 1.66
N GLU A 268 -1.73 -2.23 2.01
CA GLU A 268 -2.11 -0.82 2.14
C GLU A 268 -1.27 -0.12 3.20
N TYR A 269 -1.06 -0.77 4.34
CA TYR A 269 -0.25 -0.26 5.44
C TYR A 269 1.21 -0.02 5.02
N TYR A 270 1.81 -1.01 4.36
CA TYR A 270 3.16 -0.92 3.82
C TYR A 270 3.32 0.26 2.85
N LEU A 271 2.47 0.34 1.82
CA LEU A 271 2.56 1.37 0.79
C LEU A 271 2.26 2.79 1.33
N SER A 272 1.31 2.90 2.25
CA SER A 272 1.00 4.18 2.89
C SER A 272 2.14 4.66 3.76
N TYR A 273 2.79 3.77 4.53
CA TYR A 273 3.96 4.10 5.34
C TYR A 273 5.14 4.58 4.48
N LEU A 274 5.42 3.91 3.35
CA LEU A 274 6.48 4.34 2.43
C LEU A 274 6.23 5.74 1.84
N SER A 275 4.97 6.16 1.80
CA SER A 275 4.53 7.47 1.27
C SER A 275 4.32 8.52 2.36
N ASN A 276 4.73 8.26 3.62
CA ASN A 276 4.63 9.22 4.71
C ASN A 276 5.25 10.57 4.35
N GLY A 277 4.61 11.66 4.77
CA GLY A 277 5.01 13.03 4.48
C GLY A 277 4.57 13.54 3.11
N LEU A 278 4.12 12.68 2.18
CA LEU A 278 3.52 13.12 0.93
C LEU A 278 2.05 13.51 1.13
N PRO A 279 1.57 14.56 0.46
CA PRO A 279 0.22 15.05 0.66
C PRO A 279 -0.85 14.09 0.12
N ILE A 280 -1.98 13.99 0.83
CA ILE A 280 -3.20 13.38 0.29
C ILE A 280 -3.66 14.22 -0.90
N SER A 281 -3.84 13.60 -2.04
CA SER A 281 -4.36 14.22 -3.27
C SER A 281 -5.73 13.66 -3.70
N GLY A 282 -6.22 12.63 -3.01
CA GLY A 282 -7.51 12.01 -3.29
C GLY A 282 -8.75 12.85 -2.92
N PRO A 283 -9.91 12.56 -3.56
CA PRO A 283 -10.06 11.63 -4.67
C PRO A 283 -9.36 12.12 -5.93
N GLY A 284 -8.93 11.19 -6.80
CA GLY A 284 -8.28 11.54 -8.05
C GLY A 284 -8.92 10.86 -9.27
N ALA A 285 -8.64 11.36 -10.48
CA ALA A 285 -8.96 10.68 -11.72
C ALA A 285 -7.70 9.99 -12.28
N ARG A 286 -7.88 8.81 -12.86
CA ARG A 286 -6.81 8.05 -13.54
C ARG A 286 -7.30 7.54 -14.89
N PRO A 287 -6.41 7.29 -15.86
CA PRO A 287 -6.77 6.74 -17.17
C PRO A 287 -7.56 5.45 -17.08
#